data_9a909f9990665782d23f2334812b4ab4
#
_entry.id   9a909f9990665782d23f2334812b4ab4
#
_cell.length_a   1.000
_cell.length_b   1.000
_cell.length_c   1.000
_cell.angle_alpha   90.00
_cell.angle_beta   90.00
_cell.angle_gamma   90.00
#
_symmetry.space_group_name_H-M   'P 1'
#
loop_
_entity.id
_entity.type
_entity.pdbx_description
1 polymer ?
#
loop_
_entity_poly.entity_id
_entity_poly.type
_entity_poly.pdbx_seq_one_letter_code
_entity_poly.pdbx_strand_id
1 'polypeptide(L)'
;MYELITGQTLAEYESFIASHPKGHFAQSSLWGKQKSAWTWRAVAVRGQDGRIRGSIAFLIRRMPVFGVSMLYACRGPVCDLEDRETFAALMEGARALAKEYRGYVIKIDPDVPCRNTQFRQLLESFGFRLMQEGKNFEGIQPKFVFRLNVEGKTEEEMLASFAQKHRYNIRLAVKKGVQVRVCGQEMVHDFTQIMIETGMRDHFVTRNEAYFSNLLKNLGEHARLYMAFHEGTPIAGTLA
;
A
#
# COMPACT_ATOMS: atom_id res chain seq x y z
N MET A 1 24.18 -4.24 10.92
CA MET A 1 24.42 -5.03 9.69
C MET A 1 23.08 -5.28 9.03
N TYR A 2 22.96 -5.19 7.71
CA TYR A 2 21.76 -5.48 6.93
C TYR A 2 21.91 -6.79 6.14
N GLU A 3 20.78 -7.36 5.71
CA GLU A 3 20.69 -8.47 4.76
C GLU A 3 19.68 -8.18 3.65
N LEU A 4 19.84 -8.84 2.50
CA LEU A 4 18.86 -8.81 1.41
C LEU A 4 17.87 -9.95 1.58
N ILE A 5 16.58 -9.66 1.43
CA ILE A 5 15.55 -10.69 1.46
C ILE A 5 15.65 -11.56 0.20
N THR A 6 15.73 -12.85 0.42
CA THR A 6 15.80 -13.91 -0.61
C THR A 6 14.57 -14.80 -0.51
N GLY A 7 14.43 -15.76 -1.42
CA GLY A 7 13.35 -16.75 -1.35
C GLY A 7 13.30 -17.53 -0.03
N GLN A 8 14.45 -17.79 0.60
CA GLN A 8 14.54 -18.51 1.88
C GLN A 8 14.04 -17.69 3.07
N THR A 9 14.24 -16.37 3.04
CA THR A 9 13.84 -15.45 4.14
C THR A 9 12.51 -14.73 3.88
N LEU A 10 11.87 -15.00 2.72
CA LEU A 10 10.68 -14.28 2.30
C LEU A 10 9.48 -14.51 3.23
N ALA A 11 9.26 -15.74 3.69
CA ALA A 11 8.13 -16.05 4.56
C ALA A 11 8.24 -15.33 5.92
N GLU A 12 9.45 -15.28 6.51
CA GLU A 12 9.71 -14.54 7.73
C GLU A 12 9.50 -13.03 7.53
N TYR A 13 9.99 -12.52 6.39
CA TYR A 13 9.78 -11.12 6.00
C TYR A 13 8.30 -10.76 5.90
N GLU A 14 7.48 -11.56 5.21
CA GLU A 14 6.04 -11.31 5.08
C GLU A 14 5.34 -11.35 6.45
N SER A 15 5.72 -12.29 7.33
CA SER A 15 5.20 -12.35 8.70
C SER A 15 5.57 -11.10 9.50
N PHE A 16 6.78 -10.58 9.33
CA PHE A 16 7.21 -9.33 9.95
C PHE A 16 6.40 -8.15 9.45
N ILE A 17 6.22 -8.01 8.12
CA ILE A 17 5.41 -6.93 7.55
C ILE A 17 3.96 -6.98 8.03
N ALA A 18 3.37 -8.18 8.12
CA ALA A 18 1.99 -8.36 8.55
C ALA A 18 1.77 -8.02 10.04
N SER A 19 2.77 -8.29 10.89
CA SER A 19 2.65 -8.14 12.35
C SER A 19 3.16 -6.80 12.90
N HIS A 20 3.99 -6.08 12.15
CA HIS A 20 4.59 -4.85 12.63
C HIS A 20 3.59 -3.69 12.64
N PRO A 21 3.52 -2.83 13.70
CA PRO A 21 2.58 -1.70 13.75
C PRO A 21 2.70 -0.69 12.60
N LYS A 22 3.87 -0.60 11.97
CA LYS A 22 4.15 0.19 10.78
C LYS A 22 4.10 -0.64 9.49
N GLY A 23 3.70 -1.92 9.57
CA GLY A 23 3.56 -2.78 8.42
C GLY A 23 2.55 -2.24 7.42
N HIS A 24 2.82 -2.43 6.14
CA HIS A 24 1.95 -1.96 5.07
C HIS A 24 2.03 -2.91 3.87
N PHE A 25 0.88 -3.25 3.26
CA PHE A 25 0.84 -4.18 2.12
C PHE A 25 1.73 -3.72 0.94
N ALA A 26 1.97 -2.42 0.77
CA ALA A 26 2.85 -1.89 -0.26
C ALA A 26 4.34 -2.23 -0.04
N GLN A 27 4.70 -2.73 1.13
CA GLN A 27 6.03 -3.26 1.43
C GLN A 27 6.13 -4.78 1.18
N SER A 28 5.01 -5.50 1.04
CA SER A 28 4.96 -6.93 0.75
C SER A 28 5.48 -7.25 -0.66
N SER A 29 6.05 -8.44 -0.83
CA SER A 29 6.42 -8.99 -2.13
C SER A 29 5.22 -9.22 -3.05
N LEU A 30 4.02 -9.42 -2.48
CA LEU A 30 2.77 -9.54 -3.23
C LEU A 30 2.47 -8.24 -4.01
N TRP A 31 2.74 -7.09 -3.39
CA TRP A 31 2.66 -5.81 -4.09
C TRP A 31 3.71 -5.69 -5.18
N GLY A 32 4.91 -6.25 -4.95
CA GLY A 32 5.94 -6.38 -5.99
C GLY A 32 5.44 -7.16 -7.21
N LYS A 33 4.74 -8.29 -7.00
CA LYS A 33 4.11 -9.07 -8.09
C LYS A 33 3.07 -8.25 -8.86
N GLN A 34 2.26 -7.46 -8.14
CA GLN A 34 1.28 -6.56 -8.77
C GLN A 34 1.93 -5.46 -9.62
N LYS A 35 3.12 -5.03 -9.25
CA LYS A 35 3.91 -4.02 -9.96
C LYS A 35 4.92 -4.66 -10.93
N SER A 36 4.47 -5.57 -11.79
CA SER A 36 5.30 -6.41 -12.67
C SER A 36 6.28 -5.64 -13.58
N ALA A 37 6.02 -4.36 -13.86
CA ALA A 37 6.96 -3.48 -14.60
C ALA A 37 8.12 -2.95 -13.72
N TRP A 38 8.18 -3.34 -12.44
CA TRP A 38 9.17 -2.93 -11.47
C TRP A 38 9.85 -4.17 -10.88
N THR A 39 11.13 -4.06 -10.56
CA THR A 39 11.83 -5.09 -9.79
C THR A 39 11.62 -4.83 -8.31
N TRP A 40 11.09 -5.83 -7.58
CA TRP A 40 10.97 -5.74 -6.12
C TRP A 40 12.24 -6.28 -5.44
N ARG A 41 12.75 -5.53 -4.47
CA ARG A 41 13.84 -5.95 -3.58
C ARG A 41 13.58 -5.42 -2.18
N ALA A 42 13.99 -6.18 -1.16
CA ALA A 42 13.87 -5.74 0.22
C ALA A 42 15.15 -5.95 1.00
N VAL A 43 15.40 -5.03 1.93
CA VAL A 43 16.46 -5.05 2.92
C VAL A 43 15.84 -5.29 4.29
N ALA A 44 16.47 -6.11 5.11
CA ALA A 44 16.11 -6.29 6.51
C ALA A 44 17.32 -6.08 7.42
N VAL A 45 17.01 -5.77 8.68
CA VAL A 45 17.98 -5.68 9.80
C VAL A 45 17.47 -6.58 10.91
N ARG A 46 18.36 -7.40 11.47
CA ARG A 46 18.05 -8.29 12.59
C ARG A 46 18.49 -7.71 13.92
N GLY A 47 17.71 -8.02 14.95
CA GLY A 47 18.10 -7.80 16.35
C GLY A 47 19.11 -8.85 16.84
N GLN A 48 19.55 -8.69 18.09
CA GLN A 48 20.44 -9.66 18.74
C GLN A 48 19.78 -11.04 18.94
N ASP A 49 18.44 -11.08 18.97
CA ASP A 49 17.63 -12.29 19.03
C ASP A 49 17.50 -13.03 17.69
N GLY A 50 18.12 -12.52 16.63
CA GLY A 50 18.08 -13.04 15.27
C GLY A 50 16.79 -12.72 14.51
N ARG A 51 15.78 -12.09 15.12
CA ARG A 51 14.53 -11.72 14.46
C ARG A 51 14.66 -10.42 13.66
N ILE A 52 13.84 -10.27 12.60
CA ILE A 52 13.78 -9.01 11.86
C ILE A 52 13.27 -7.89 12.79
N ARG A 53 14.05 -6.83 12.91
CA ARG A 53 13.79 -5.63 13.70
C ARG A 53 13.32 -4.47 12.84
N GLY A 54 13.71 -4.46 11.58
CA GLY A 54 13.29 -3.45 10.62
C GLY A 54 13.51 -3.90 9.19
N SER A 55 12.74 -3.33 8.27
CA SER A 55 12.87 -3.61 6.84
C SER A 55 12.51 -2.42 5.98
N ILE A 56 12.96 -2.46 4.72
CA ILE A 56 12.55 -1.53 3.68
C ILE A 56 12.53 -2.24 2.33
N ALA A 57 11.37 -2.27 1.68
CA ALA A 57 11.24 -2.82 0.35
C ALA A 57 11.15 -1.71 -0.71
N PHE A 58 11.75 -1.97 -1.83
CA PHE A 58 11.82 -1.07 -2.97
C PHE A 58 11.16 -1.67 -4.20
N LEU A 59 10.37 -0.85 -4.88
CA LEU A 59 10.06 -1.00 -6.29
C LEU A 59 11.12 -0.24 -7.07
N ILE A 60 11.85 -0.95 -7.93
CA ILE A 60 12.98 -0.44 -8.70
C ILE A 60 12.57 -0.34 -10.15
N ARG A 61 12.57 0.86 -10.71
CA ARG A 61 12.24 1.11 -12.11
C ARG A 61 13.43 1.59 -12.88
N ARG A 62 13.84 0.81 -13.87
CA ARG A 62 14.91 1.20 -14.79
C ARG A 62 14.39 2.20 -15.83
N MET A 63 15.15 3.26 -16.06
CA MET A 63 14.91 4.25 -17.11
C MET A 63 15.54 3.75 -18.42
N PRO A 64 14.77 3.53 -19.49
CA PRO A 64 15.28 2.87 -20.70
C PRO A 64 16.45 3.61 -21.36
N VAL A 65 16.37 4.95 -21.44
CA VAL A 65 17.33 5.78 -22.18
C VAL A 65 18.67 5.93 -21.44
N PHE A 66 18.64 6.10 -20.11
CA PHE A 66 19.85 6.43 -19.34
C PHE A 66 20.45 5.22 -18.62
N GLY A 67 19.78 4.07 -18.61
CA GLY A 67 20.24 2.88 -17.92
C GLY A 67 20.39 3.03 -16.40
N VAL A 68 19.81 4.08 -15.83
CA VAL A 68 19.75 4.35 -14.38
C VAL A 68 18.38 3.95 -13.84
N SER A 69 18.27 3.82 -12.51
CA SER A 69 17.04 3.35 -11.88
C SER A 69 16.55 4.30 -10.79
N MET A 70 15.25 4.37 -10.61
CA MET A 70 14.61 4.94 -9.43
C MET A 70 14.27 3.81 -8.46
N LEU A 71 14.62 3.99 -7.19
CA LEU A 71 14.24 3.11 -6.10
C LEU A 71 13.13 3.78 -5.28
N TYR A 72 11.96 3.18 -5.22
CA TYR A 72 10.82 3.73 -4.49
C TYR A 72 10.34 2.78 -3.41
N ALA A 73 10.48 3.18 -2.14
CA ALA A 73 9.94 2.46 -0.99
C ALA A 73 8.57 3.04 -0.60
N CYS A 74 7.52 2.48 -1.19
CA CYS A 74 6.14 2.87 -0.89
C CYS A 74 5.81 2.53 0.56
N ARG A 75 5.44 3.54 1.38
CA ARG A 75 5.13 3.40 2.81
C ARG A 75 6.24 2.79 3.68
N GLY A 76 7.46 2.68 3.16
CA GLY A 76 8.62 2.26 3.93
C GLY A 76 9.43 3.45 4.45
N PRO A 77 10.32 3.17 5.43
CA PRO A 77 10.64 1.87 6.04
C PRO A 77 9.61 1.36 7.05
N VAL A 78 9.68 0.08 7.37
CA VAL A 78 8.93 -0.59 8.45
C VAL A 78 9.90 -0.89 9.58
N CYS A 79 9.93 -0.05 10.58
CA CYS A 79 10.78 -0.17 11.78
C CYS A 79 10.24 0.76 12.87
N ASP A 80 10.78 0.64 14.07
CA ASP A 80 10.65 1.69 15.07
C ASP A 80 11.33 2.96 14.56
N LEU A 81 10.57 4.06 14.48
CA LEU A 81 11.06 5.33 13.95
C LEU A 81 12.07 6.03 14.87
N GLU A 82 12.14 5.63 16.13
CA GLU A 82 13.10 6.13 17.12
C GLU A 82 14.40 5.31 17.13
N ASP A 83 14.38 4.11 16.52
CA ASP A 83 15.55 3.23 16.41
C ASP A 83 16.50 3.69 15.29
N ARG A 84 17.35 4.64 15.65
CA ARG A 84 18.33 5.23 14.73
C ARG A 84 19.32 4.20 14.19
N GLU A 85 19.69 3.20 14.99
CA GLU A 85 20.66 2.18 14.59
C GLU A 85 20.08 1.28 13.50
N THR A 86 18.85 0.78 13.70
CA THR A 86 18.13 0.00 12.68
C THR A 86 17.91 0.84 11.41
N PHE A 87 17.49 2.10 11.56
CA PHE A 87 17.30 2.98 10.41
C PHE A 87 18.60 3.19 9.63
N ALA A 88 19.74 3.42 10.32
CA ALA A 88 21.04 3.57 9.68
C ALA A 88 21.44 2.33 8.87
N ALA A 89 21.29 1.13 9.45
CA ALA A 89 21.60 -0.11 8.76
C ALA A 89 20.68 -0.37 7.55
N LEU A 90 19.38 0.00 7.64
CA LEU A 90 18.47 -0.03 6.49
C LEU A 90 18.93 0.91 5.37
N MET A 91 19.41 2.11 5.71
CA MET A 91 19.92 3.07 4.72
C MET A 91 21.24 2.62 4.09
N GLU A 92 22.09 1.88 4.79
CA GLU A 92 23.26 1.22 4.18
C GLU A 92 22.82 0.21 3.12
N GLY A 93 21.90 -0.67 3.45
CA GLY A 93 21.34 -1.64 2.49
C GLY A 93 20.64 -0.97 1.31
N ALA A 94 19.89 0.12 1.55
CA ALA A 94 19.26 0.91 0.51
C ALA A 94 20.29 1.52 -0.46
N ARG A 95 21.41 2.04 0.06
CA ARG A 95 22.51 2.57 -0.76
C ARG A 95 23.23 1.47 -1.54
N ALA A 96 23.39 0.27 -0.96
CA ALA A 96 23.95 -0.88 -1.65
C ALA A 96 23.08 -1.30 -2.84
N LEU A 97 21.75 -1.40 -2.64
CA LEU A 97 20.82 -1.65 -3.74
C LEU A 97 20.85 -0.53 -4.78
N ALA A 98 20.89 0.72 -4.36
CA ALA A 98 21.00 1.83 -5.30
C ALA A 98 22.28 1.74 -6.16
N LYS A 99 23.41 1.35 -5.58
CA LYS A 99 24.63 1.11 -6.33
C LYS A 99 24.50 -0.06 -7.32
N GLU A 100 23.94 -1.18 -6.88
CA GLU A 100 23.72 -2.37 -7.72
C GLU A 100 22.83 -2.08 -8.94
N TYR A 101 21.73 -1.35 -8.72
CA TYR A 101 20.75 -1.02 -9.76
C TYR A 101 21.04 0.31 -10.48
N ARG A 102 22.21 0.93 -10.28
CA ARG A 102 22.56 2.25 -10.84
C ARG A 102 21.50 3.30 -10.50
N GLY A 103 21.07 3.32 -9.24
CA GLY A 103 20.03 4.22 -8.73
C GLY A 103 20.47 5.67 -8.77
N TYR A 104 19.68 6.54 -9.37
CA TYR A 104 19.90 8.00 -9.35
C TYR A 104 19.15 8.69 -8.22
N VAL A 105 18.10 8.02 -7.69
CA VAL A 105 17.31 8.53 -6.57
C VAL A 105 16.71 7.39 -5.75
N ILE A 106 16.69 7.57 -4.43
CA ILE A 106 15.89 6.80 -3.50
C ILE A 106 14.73 7.68 -3.04
N LYS A 107 13.50 7.24 -3.31
CA LYS A 107 12.27 7.92 -2.88
C LYS A 107 11.58 7.09 -1.80
N ILE A 108 11.15 7.73 -0.72
CA ILE A 108 10.37 7.12 0.35
C ILE A 108 9.14 7.98 0.66
N ASP A 109 8.06 7.39 1.12
CA ASP A 109 6.86 8.10 1.58
C ASP A 109 6.25 7.38 2.81
N PRO A 110 6.97 7.36 3.93
CA PRO A 110 6.56 6.65 5.13
C PRO A 110 5.22 7.18 5.67
N ASP A 111 4.42 6.29 6.25
CA ASP A 111 3.19 6.66 6.94
C ASP A 111 3.50 7.26 8.33
N VAL A 112 3.91 8.52 8.32
CA VAL A 112 4.31 9.27 9.51
C VAL A 112 3.55 10.59 9.56
N PRO A 113 2.98 10.98 10.72
CA PRO A 113 2.31 12.26 10.85
C PRO A 113 3.25 13.43 10.53
N CYS A 114 2.76 14.43 9.78
CA CYS A 114 3.55 15.61 9.38
C CYS A 114 4.17 16.36 10.57
N ARG A 115 3.56 16.24 11.76
CA ARG A 115 4.05 16.84 13.02
C ARG A 115 5.23 16.10 13.65
N ASN A 116 5.62 14.92 13.16
CA ASN A 116 6.77 14.18 13.67
C ASN A 116 8.07 14.82 13.15
N THR A 117 8.51 15.87 13.82
CA THR A 117 9.72 16.61 13.49
C THR A 117 11.00 15.81 13.74
N GLN A 118 10.99 14.91 14.72
CA GLN A 118 12.16 14.07 15.05
C GLN A 118 12.49 13.12 13.90
N PHE A 119 11.49 12.43 13.36
CA PHE A 119 11.71 11.55 12.22
C PHE A 119 12.10 12.34 10.95
N ARG A 120 11.55 13.52 10.76
CA ARG A 120 11.98 14.40 9.68
C ARG A 120 13.45 14.78 9.80
N GLN A 121 13.91 15.20 11.00
CA GLN A 121 15.33 15.51 11.26
C GLN A 121 16.22 14.28 11.04
N LEU A 122 15.76 13.09 11.44
CA LEU A 122 16.45 11.83 11.17
C LEU A 122 16.65 11.66 9.65
N LEU A 123 15.58 11.77 8.85
CA LEU A 123 15.67 11.67 7.39
C LEU A 123 16.64 12.71 6.79
N GLU A 124 16.57 13.95 7.22
CA GLU A 124 17.45 15.03 6.77
C GLU A 124 18.93 14.72 7.11
N SER A 125 19.21 14.10 8.27
CA SER A 125 20.57 13.68 8.65
C SER A 125 21.15 12.57 7.76
N PHE A 126 20.28 11.80 7.06
CA PHE A 126 20.67 10.80 6.06
C PHE A 126 20.68 11.33 4.63
N GLY A 127 20.44 12.64 4.44
CA GLY A 127 20.51 13.32 3.15
C GLY A 127 19.18 13.33 2.38
N PHE A 128 18.07 12.90 3.00
CA PHE A 128 16.76 13.04 2.39
C PHE A 128 16.30 14.49 2.40
N ARG A 129 15.57 14.87 1.38
CA ARG A 129 14.91 16.17 1.28
C ARG A 129 13.42 15.98 1.12
N LEU A 130 12.63 16.75 1.88
CA LEU A 130 11.19 16.77 1.69
C LEU A 130 10.87 17.36 0.32
N MET A 131 10.21 16.58 -0.52
CA MET A 131 9.68 17.09 -1.78
C MET A 131 8.43 17.91 -1.48
N GLN A 132 8.38 19.14 -2.00
CA GLN A 132 7.13 19.89 -2.05
C GLN A 132 6.26 19.24 -3.13
N GLU A 133 5.30 18.44 -2.70
CA GLU A 133 4.29 17.90 -3.61
C GLU A 133 3.20 18.96 -3.84
N GLY A 134 2.64 18.96 -5.05
CA GLY A 134 1.53 19.80 -5.43
C GLY A 134 0.29 19.65 -4.54
N LYS A 135 -0.82 20.23 -4.93
CA LYS A 135 -2.07 20.23 -4.14
C LYS A 135 -2.67 18.81 -4.04
N ASN A 136 -3.07 18.46 -2.85
CA ASN A 136 -3.85 17.30 -2.33
C ASN A 136 -3.79 15.95 -3.07
N PHE A 137 -4.03 15.83 -4.38
CA PHE A 137 -4.08 14.56 -5.13
C PHE A 137 -2.98 14.42 -6.20
N GLU A 138 -2.03 15.34 -6.27
CA GLU A 138 -0.94 15.32 -7.23
C GLU A 138 0.24 14.44 -6.80
N GLY A 139 0.23 13.96 -5.55
CA GLY A 139 1.25 13.06 -5.00
C GLY A 139 1.04 11.60 -5.40
N ILE A 140 2.08 10.77 -5.25
CA ILE A 140 1.99 9.32 -5.46
C ILE A 140 1.06 8.68 -4.43
N GLN A 141 1.03 9.23 -3.21
CA GLN A 141 0.18 8.79 -2.11
C GLN A 141 -0.66 9.95 -1.59
N PRO A 142 -1.91 9.69 -1.14
CA PRO A 142 -2.74 10.73 -0.57
C PRO A 142 -2.12 11.31 0.72
N LYS A 143 -2.14 12.63 0.85
CA LYS A 143 -1.67 13.35 2.06
C LYS A 143 -2.62 13.15 3.23
N PHE A 144 -3.90 13.03 2.96
CA PHE A 144 -4.96 12.86 3.94
C PHE A 144 -5.70 11.56 3.67
N VAL A 145 -5.96 10.81 4.72
CA VAL A 145 -6.72 9.57 4.68
C VAL A 145 -7.74 9.56 5.80
N PHE A 146 -8.91 9.00 5.53
CA PHE A 146 -9.85 8.64 6.59
C PHE A 146 -9.48 7.27 7.14
N ARG A 147 -9.39 7.16 8.46
CA ARG A 147 -9.16 5.89 9.15
C ARG A 147 -10.38 5.56 9.99
N LEU A 148 -10.86 4.35 9.84
CA LEU A 148 -11.93 3.79 10.63
C LEU A 148 -11.36 2.63 11.45
N ASN A 149 -11.36 2.76 12.78
CA ASN A 149 -10.95 1.65 13.64
C ASN A 149 -12.10 0.64 13.73
N VAL A 150 -11.86 -0.56 13.23
CA VAL A 150 -12.81 -1.68 13.20
C VAL A 150 -12.48 -2.76 14.24
N GLU A 151 -11.28 -2.70 14.84
CA GLU A 151 -10.80 -3.71 15.77
C GLU A 151 -11.69 -3.81 17.01
N GLY A 152 -12.12 -5.02 17.34
CA GLY A 152 -12.92 -5.32 18.53
C GLY A 152 -14.36 -4.78 18.52
N LYS A 153 -14.86 -4.27 17.36
CA LYS A 153 -16.21 -3.72 17.25
C LYS A 153 -17.15 -4.66 16.52
N THR A 154 -18.38 -4.73 17.00
CA THR A 154 -19.49 -5.40 16.30
C THR A 154 -20.00 -4.57 15.13
N GLU A 155 -20.80 -5.18 14.25
CA GLU A 155 -21.46 -4.46 13.14
C GLU A 155 -22.39 -3.35 13.66
N GLU A 156 -23.11 -3.59 14.76
CA GLU A 156 -24.01 -2.63 15.38
C GLU A 156 -23.23 -1.40 15.92
N GLU A 157 -22.11 -1.66 16.59
CA GLU A 157 -21.23 -0.59 17.11
C GLU A 157 -20.62 0.22 15.98
N MET A 158 -20.19 -0.48 14.89
CA MET A 158 -19.69 0.17 13.69
C MET A 158 -20.77 1.04 13.05
N LEU A 159 -21.97 0.50 12.84
CA LEU A 159 -23.09 1.24 12.27
C LEU A 159 -23.47 2.42 13.14
N ALA A 160 -23.49 2.26 14.48
CA ALA A 160 -23.76 3.35 15.41
C ALA A 160 -22.74 4.50 15.34
N SER A 161 -21.48 4.17 15.03
CA SER A 161 -20.41 5.17 14.91
C SER A 161 -20.53 6.08 13.67
N PHE A 162 -21.31 5.67 12.67
CA PHE A 162 -21.48 6.47 11.44
C PHE A 162 -22.41 7.66 11.66
N ALA A 163 -22.24 8.72 10.88
CA ALA A 163 -23.16 9.84 10.85
C ALA A 163 -24.58 9.37 10.48
N GLN A 164 -25.60 10.05 11.01
CA GLN A 164 -27.02 9.70 10.80
C GLN A 164 -27.39 9.48 9.33
N LYS A 165 -26.88 10.34 8.43
CA LYS A 165 -27.11 10.24 6.98
C LYS A 165 -26.59 8.91 6.41
N HIS A 166 -25.42 8.45 6.84
CA HIS A 166 -24.84 7.19 6.36
C HIS A 166 -25.65 5.99 6.87
N ARG A 167 -26.01 5.98 8.17
CA ARG A 167 -26.87 4.94 8.73
C ARG A 167 -28.22 4.84 8.01
N TYR A 168 -28.83 6.00 7.73
CA TYR A 168 -30.07 6.06 6.98
C TYR A 168 -29.91 5.46 5.58
N ASN A 169 -28.89 5.87 4.83
CA ASN A 169 -28.65 5.40 3.47
C ASN A 169 -28.36 3.88 3.41
N ILE A 170 -27.60 3.34 4.37
CA ILE A 170 -27.33 1.90 4.47
C ILE A 170 -28.65 1.14 4.66
N ARG A 171 -29.47 1.56 5.62
CA ARG A 171 -30.79 0.93 5.87
C ARG A 171 -31.74 1.07 4.68
N LEU A 172 -31.71 2.21 4.00
CA LEU A 172 -32.53 2.44 2.81
C LEU A 172 -32.11 1.52 1.66
N ALA A 173 -30.81 1.33 1.43
CA ALA A 173 -30.30 0.43 0.42
C ALA A 173 -30.79 -1.01 0.68
N VAL A 174 -30.65 -1.51 1.91
CA VAL A 174 -31.15 -2.83 2.32
C VAL A 174 -32.67 -2.94 2.09
N LYS A 175 -33.43 -1.93 2.53
CA LYS A 175 -34.91 -1.89 2.34
C LYS A 175 -35.31 -1.91 0.86
N LYS A 176 -34.48 -1.33 -0.01
CA LYS A 176 -34.71 -1.33 -1.47
C LYS A 176 -34.19 -2.59 -2.16
N GLY A 177 -33.74 -3.60 -1.42
CA GLY A 177 -33.29 -4.88 -1.98
C GLY A 177 -31.87 -4.90 -2.52
N VAL A 178 -31.05 -3.90 -2.19
CA VAL A 178 -29.62 -3.95 -2.54
C VAL A 178 -28.94 -5.05 -1.73
N GLN A 179 -28.22 -5.92 -2.43
CA GLN A 179 -27.45 -7.02 -1.86
C GLN A 179 -25.97 -6.80 -2.14
N VAL A 180 -25.11 -6.95 -1.12
CA VAL A 180 -23.67 -6.89 -1.28
C VAL A 180 -23.11 -8.31 -1.16
N ARG A 181 -22.22 -8.68 -2.08
CA ARG A 181 -21.56 -10.00 -2.10
C ARG A 181 -20.07 -9.83 -2.30
N VAL A 182 -19.29 -10.75 -1.69
CA VAL A 182 -17.89 -10.93 -2.05
C VAL A 182 -17.86 -11.74 -3.34
N CYS A 183 -17.15 -11.22 -4.34
CA CYS A 183 -17.04 -11.80 -5.67
C CYS A 183 -15.58 -12.07 -6.02
N GLY A 184 -15.37 -12.89 -7.04
CA GLY A 184 -14.05 -13.25 -7.56
C GLY A 184 -13.76 -12.65 -8.93
N GLN A 185 -12.94 -13.39 -9.69
CA GLN A 185 -12.50 -13.01 -11.04
C GLN A 185 -13.66 -12.84 -12.02
N GLU A 186 -14.76 -13.55 -11.82
CA GLU A 186 -15.95 -13.53 -12.68
C GLU A 186 -16.63 -12.18 -12.75
N MET A 187 -16.45 -11.32 -11.72
CA MET A 187 -17.06 -9.98 -11.66
C MET A 187 -16.07 -8.83 -11.98
N VAL A 188 -14.84 -9.16 -12.35
CA VAL A 188 -13.82 -8.12 -12.65
C VAL A 188 -14.23 -7.28 -13.86
N HIS A 189 -14.85 -7.89 -14.87
CA HIS A 189 -15.35 -7.16 -16.03
C HIS A 189 -16.38 -6.11 -15.62
N ASP A 190 -17.45 -6.52 -14.92
CA ASP A 190 -18.51 -5.60 -14.47
C ASP A 190 -17.99 -4.52 -13.54
N PHE A 191 -17.09 -4.89 -12.60
CA PHE A 191 -16.40 -3.92 -11.75
C PHE A 191 -15.63 -2.89 -12.57
N THR A 192 -14.93 -3.34 -13.62
CA THR A 192 -14.17 -2.43 -14.49
C THR A 192 -15.08 -1.48 -15.24
N GLN A 193 -16.25 -1.94 -15.73
CA GLN A 193 -17.23 -1.07 -16.40
C GLN A 193 -17.76 0.01 -15.44
N ILE A 194 -18.13 -0.38 -14.21
CA ILE A 194 -18.54 0.58 -13.16
C ILE A 194 -17.43 1.59 -12.86
N MET A 195 -16.18 1.15 -12.81
CA MET A 195 -15.04 2.04 -12.60
C MET A 195 -14.82 3.01 -13.76
N ILE A 196 -15.01 2.56 -15.01
CA ILE A 196 -14.92 3.42 -16.20
C ILE A 196 -16.02 4.49 -16.17
N GLU A 197 -17.27 4.09 -15.93
CA GLU A 197 -18.40 5.03 -15.83
C GLU A 197 -18.17 6.07 -14.71
N THR A 198 -17.67 5.60 -13.56
CA THR A 198 -17.33 6.48 -12.42
C THR A 198 -16.21 7.45 -12.80
N GLY A 199 -15.16 6.95 -13.46
CA GLY A 199 -14.04 7.77 -13.92
C GLY A 199 -14.46 8.83 -14.95
N MET A 200 -15.37 8.49 -15.86
CA MET A 200 -15.93 9.43 -16.83
C MET A 200 -16.77 10.51 -16.14
N ARG A 201 -17.64 10.13 -15.21
CA ARG A 201 -18.46 11.06 -14.44
C ARG A 201 -17.64 12.02 -13.57
N ASP A 202 -16.62 11.49 -12.90
CA ASP A 202 -15.86 12.21 -11.88
C ASP A 202 -14.48 12.71 -12.39
N HIS A 203 -14.23 12.59 -13.73
CA HIS A 203 -13.07 13.11 -14.44
C HIS A 203 -11.70 12.58 -13.94
N PHE A 204 -11.61 11.26 -13.68
CA PHE A 204 -10.33 10.63 -13.39
C PHE A 204 -10.08 9.40 -14.29
N VAL A 205 -8.79 9.07 -14.48
CA VAL A 205 -8.39 7.89 -15.25
C VAL A 205 -8.36 6.66 -14.35
N THR A 206 -9.13 5.64 -14.71
CA THR A 206 -9.15 4.36 -14.01
C THR A 206 -8.09 3.39 -14.53
N ARG A 207 -7.89 2.28 -13.82
CA ARG A 207 -7.10 1.15 -14.28
C ARG A 207 -7.93 0.26 -15.21
N ASN A 208 -7.26 -0.51 -16.05
CA ASN A 208 -7.90 -1.48 -16.95
C ASN A 208 -8.26 -2.79 -16.22
N GLU A 209 -9.06 -3.62 -16.87
CA GLU A 209 -9.52 -4.91 -16.37
C GLU A 209 -8.37 -5.84 -15.97
N ALA A 210 -7.32 -5.91 -16.80
CA ALA A 210 -6.14 -6.74 -16.51
C ALA A 210 -5.45 -6.33 -15.20
N TYR A 211 -5.45 -5.04 -14.85
CA TYR A 211 -4.90 -4.58 -13.57
C TYR A 211 -5.69 -5.11 -12.38
N PHE A 212 -7.03 -5.06 -12.42
CA PHE A 212 -7.89 -5.52 -11.33
C PHE A 212 -7.86 -7.04 -11.22
N SER A 213 -7.90 -7.75 -12.35
CA SER A 213 -7.75 -9.22 -12.39
C SER A 213 -6.42 -9.67 -11.77
N ASN A 214 -5.31 -9.05 -12.17
CA ASN A 214 -4.00 -9.35 -11.60
C ASN A 214 -3.92 -8.99 -10.12
N LEU A 215 -4.60 -7.93 -9.66
CA LEU A 215 -4.60 -7.53 -8.26
C LEU A 215 -5.26 -8.61 -7.39
N LEU A 216 -6.45 -9.09 -7.75
CA LEU A 216 -7.10 -10.18 -7.04
C LEU A 216 -6.27 -11.47 -7.07
N LYS A 217 -5.66 -11.79 -8.23
CA LYS A 217 -4.80 -12.98 -8.36
C LYS A 217 -3.53 -12.90 -7.51
N ASN A 218 -2.84 -11.76 -7.53
CA ASN A 218 -1.54 -11.60 -6.89
C ASN A 218 -1.66 -11.44 -5.37
N LEU A 219 -2.72 -10.77 -4.90
CA LEU A 219 -2.95 -10.56 -3.47
C LEU A 219 -3.75 -11.71 -2.83
N GLY A 220 -4.48 -12.52 -3.63
CA GLY A 220 -5.21 -13.68 -3.14
C GLY A 220 -6.18 -13.35 -2.00
N GLU A 221 -6.04 -14.02 -0.87
CA GLU A 221 -6.88 -13.82 0.32
C GLU A 221 -6.76 -12.43 0.96
N HIS A 222 -5.71 -11.67 0.61
CA HIS A 222 -5.47 -10.30 1.09
C HIS A 222 -6.19 -9.23 0.27
N ALA A 223 -6.97 -9.62 -0.75
CA ALA A 223 -7.80 -8.69 -1.53
C ALA A 223 -9.19 -9.27 -1.74
N ARG A 224 -10.22 -8.44 -1.57
CA ARG A 224 -11.62 -8.83 -1.74
C ARG A 224 -12.33 -7.84 -2.64
N LEU A 225 -13.04 -8.36 -3.63
CA LEU A 225 -13.95 -7.58 -4.46
C LEU A 225 -15.36 -7.68 -3.88
N TYR A 226 -15.89 -6.57 -3.38
CA TYR A 226 -17.28 -6.46 -2.97
C TYR A 226 -18.09 -5.83 -4.09
N MET A 227 -19.19 -6.50 -4.49
CA MET A 227 -20.12 -5.99 -5.49
C MET A 227 -21.51 -5.84 -4.89
N ALA A 228 -22.14 -4.71 -5.17
CA ALA A 228 -23.53 -4.43 -4.79
C ALA A 228 -24.45 -4.68 -6.00
N PHE A 229 -25.54 -5.38 -5.77
CA PHE A 229 -26.54 -5.75 -6.77
C PHE A 229 -27.91 -5.20 -6.40
N HIS A 230 -28.66 -4.74 -7.39
CA HIS A 230 -30.07 -4.43 -7.30
C HIS A 230 -30.81 -5.15 -8.43
N GLU A 231 -31.81 -5.97 -8.09
CA GLU A 231 -32.55 -6.79 -9.06
C GLU A 231 -31.63 -7.61 -9.99
N GLY A 232 -30.54 -8.17 -9.44
CA GLY A 232 -29.56 -8.96 -10.18
C GLY A 232 -28.53 -8.17 -10.98
N THR A 233 -28.71 -6.85 -11.12
CA THR A 233 -27.79 -5.98 -11.85
C THR A 233 -26.70 -5.45 -10.92
N PRO A 234 -25.41 -5.54 -11.26
CA PRO A 234 -24.33 -4.92 -10.49
C PRO A 234 -24.39 -3.38 -10.63
N ILE A 235 -24.45 -2.68 -9.50
CA ILE A 235 -24.65 -1.22 -9.44
C ILE A 235 -23.48 -0.47 -8.79
N ALA A 236 -22.65 -1.15 -8.03
CA ALA A 236 -21.47 -0.57 -7.40
C ALA A 236 -20.48 -1.67 -7.04
N GLY A 237 -19.21 -1.30 -6.85
CA GLY A 237 -18.18 -2.21 -6.40
C GLY A 237 -17.05 -1.49 -5.67
N THR A 238 -16.35 -2.25 -4.81
CA THR A 238 -15.12 -1.79 -4.16
C THR A 238 -14.15 -2.95 -4.00
N LEU A 239 -12.87 -2.64 -4.11
CA LEU A 239 -11.76 -3.55 -3.89
C LEU A 239 -11.11 -3.18 -2.57
N ALA A 240 -11.05 -4.12 -1.59
CA ALA A 240 -10.51 -3.94 -0.24
C ALA A 240 -9.43 -5.01 0.05
#